data_5947b1dcb818cac15bc3317d030c1a07
#
_entry.id   5947b1dcb818cac15bc3317d030c1a07
#
_cell.length_a   1.000
_cell.length_b   1.000
_cell.length_c   1.000
_cell.angle_alpha   90.00
_cell.angle_beta   90.00
_cell.angle_gamma   90.00
#
_symmetry.space_group_name_H-M   'P 1'
#
loop_
_entity.id
_entity.type
_entity.pdbx_description
1 polymer ?
#
loop_
_entity_poly.entity_id
_entity_poly.type
_entity_poly.pdbx_seq_one_letter_code
_entity_poly.pdbx_strand_id
1 'polypeptide(L)'
;MSHSESFVALTAEPTNDVQLPDAEHIQGFQPAVTQSDDVPRSAPVPSIESLESRLGAFTQPAQSSPAVQLPDTQTVLLLHGIRQQYELTSGYALPATIHSHELLVRSSTIGLNPIDWKSPDYGFGIPELPYISGREAAGTVVRAAEGPSRIKINDKVIVISTDYRDLRKATYQQYVVASDFNVVRIPKEITVSEGATLGVAFVAASLALGICLGVDFTQAHDGPNILDIVRNIAEESLPEDIRGECLSGILPSEGAKAGDWIAIWGGSSTSASIAVQLARLVGLKVALVVDNAKHGLRISENPVLRPDLLVDSHDAERAVAILRANTKGKLRFGIDTRGHDTAELLLRALGPEEASKRAVQVNSPPSTPPTEPTVPAHLVGLSGLPKQDQPAGVIFHTIPVKLYHEVPEVGEALSSWLERLLATRALVPPRIIDVEDGLHNVNKGLDRMRKGEISGGKLLVELGE
;
A
#
# COMPACT_ATOMS: atom_id res chain seq x y z
N MET A 1 6.12 -28.63 -16.68
CA MET A 1 7.19 -27.60 -16.74
C MET A 1 6.52 -26.28 -16.43
N SER A 2 6.53 -25.90 -15.18
CA SER A 2 5.89 -24.68 -14.67
C SER A 2 6.91 -23.55 -14.71
N HIS A 3 6.68 -22.56 -15.57
CA HIS A 3 7.44 -21.32 -15.52
C HIS A 3 6.93 -20.45 -14.38
N SER A 4 7.76 -20.29 -13.35
CA SER A 4 7.58 -19.27 -12.32
C SER A 4 7.87 -17.90 -12.95
N GLU A 5 6.83 -17.13 -13.26
CA GLU A 5 6.99 -15.75 -13.72
C GLU A 5 7.28 -14.83 -12.53
N SER A 6 8.57 -14.63 -12.29
CA SER A 6 9.05 -13.57 -11.40
C SER A 6 8.82 -12.20 -12.05
N PHE A 7 8.20 -11.27 -11.34
CA PHE A 7 8.00 -9.89 -11.78
C PHE A 7 9.36 -9.19 -11.99
N VAL A 8 9.78 -8.98 -13.25
CA VAL A 8 10.98 -8.23 -13.61
C VAL A 8 10.56 -6.91 -14.25
N ALA A 9 10.83 -5.78 -13.58
CA ALA A 9 10.61 -4.44 -14.11
C ALA A 9 11.91 -3.84 -14.65
N LEU A 10 11.92 -3.41 -15.90
CA LEU A 10 13.03 -2.68 -16.54
C LEU A 10 12.78 -1.16 -16.45
N THR A 11 13.78 -0.41 -16.02
CA THR A 11 13.75 1.06 -15.90
C THR A 11 14.62 1.71 -16.97
N ALA A 12 14.09 2.75 -17.63
CA ALA A 12 14.88 3.77 -18.35
C ALA A 12 14.33 5.16 -17.96
N GLU A 13 15.21 6.07 -17.53
CA GLU A 13 14.89 7.46 -17.19
C GLU A 13 15.24 8.42 -18.33
N PRO A 14 14.51 9.55 -18.48
CA PRO A 14 15.03 10.73 -19.18
C PRO A 14 15.50 11.78 -18.17
N THR A 15 16.70 12.29 -18.40
CA THR A 15 17.30 13.47 -17.75
C THR A 15 16.79 14.75 -18.40
N ASN A 16 16.32 15.72 -17.61
CA ASN A 16 16.18 17.11 -18.06
C ASN A 16 16.42 18.07 -16.90
N ASP A 17 17.42 18.96 -17.09
CA ASP A 17 17.76 20.12 -16.29
C ASP A 17 16.79 21.28 -16.59
N VAL A 18 16.23 21.91 -15.54
CA VAL A 18 15.60 23.24 -15.63
C VAL A 18 15.95 24.05 -14.39
N GLN A 19 16.48 25.27 -14.63
CA GLN A 19 16.91 26.27 -13.65
C GLN A 19 15.75 26.97 -12.94
N LEU A 20 15.99 27.35 -11.68
CA LEU A 20 15.08 28.08 -10.78
C LEU A 20 15.43 29.60 -10.72
N PRO A 21 14.47 30.48 -10.41
CA PRO A 21 14.71 31.80 -9.89
C PRO A 21 14.48 31.95 -8.38
N ASP A 22 15.09 33.02 -7.82
CA ASP A 22 15.35 33.33 -6.43
C ASP A 22 14.16 33.70 -5.54
N ALA A 23 14.36 33.53 -4.22
CA ALA A 23 13.42 33.83 -3.16
C ALA A 23 13.72 35.14 -2.42
N GLU A 24 12.70 35.94 -2.11
CA GLU A 24 12.77 37.04 -1.13
C GLU A 24 11.59 37.00 -0.11
N HIS A 25 11.96 37.12 1.15
CA HIS A 25 11.31 37.65 2.36
C HIS A 25 9.82 37.50 2.65
N ILE A 26 9.49 36.97 3.86
CA ILE A 26 8.43 37.52 4.75
C ILE A 26 8.71 37.15 6.24
N GLN A 27 8.51 38.15 7.12
CA GLN A 27 8.72 38.18 8.57
C GLN A 27 7.50 37.65 9.37
N GLY A 28 7.80 37.06 10.49
CA GLY A 28 7.24 36.93 11.85
C GLY A 28 5.75 37.05 12.18
N PHE A 29 5.28 36.06 13.00
CA PHE A 29 4.16 36.27 13.93
C PHE A 29 4.35 35.39 15.18
N GLN A 30 4.13 35.97 16.38
CA GLN A 30 4.13 35.31 17.69
C GLN A 30 2.70 34.96 18.12
N PRO A 31 2.47 33.91 18.93
CA PRO A 31 1.15 33.56 19.45
C PRO A 31 0.88 34.19 20.84
N ALA A 32 -0.37 34.61 21.05
CA ALA A 32 -0.90 35.09 22.33
C ALA A 32 -1.56 33.95 23.10
N VAL A 33 -1.28 33.91 24.40
CA VAL A 33 -1.88 33.02 25.41
C VAL A 33 -3.07 33.71 26.04
N THR A 34 -4.22 33.05 26.15
CA THR A 34 -5.28 33.41 27.10
C THR A 34 -5.83 32.19 27.84
N GLN A 35 -5.75 32.27 29.18
CA GLN A 35 -6.43 31.39 30.12
C GLN A 35 -7.88 31.84 30.31
N SER A 36 -8.81 30.93 30.55
CA SER A 36 -9.97 31.13 31.42
C SER A 36 -10.57 29.80 31.88
N ASP A 37 -10.67 29.68 33.21
CA ASP A 37 -11.40 28.66 33.93
C ASP A 37 -12.91 28.85 33.75
N ASP A 38 -13.69 27.75 33.68
CA ASP A 38 -15.01 27.62 34.30
C ASP A 38 -15.56 26.18 34.16
N VAL A 39 -15.90 25.57 35.31
CA VAL A 39 -16.54 24.25 35.42
C VAL A 39 -18.02 24.47 35.78
N PRO A 40 -19.00 23.91 35.07
CA PRO A 40 -20.39 23.86 35.54
C PRO A 40 -20.76 22.50 36.17
N ARG A 41 -21.53 22.60 37.24
CA ARG A 41 -22.07 21.57 38.13
C ARG A 41 -23.05 20.61 37.42
N SER A 42 -23.08 19.39 37.95
CA SER A 42 -23.96 18.25 37.63
C SER A 42 -25.46 18.52 37.74
N ALA A 43 -26.23 18.00 36.77
CA ALA A 43 -27.69 17.90 36.81
C ALA A 43 -28.14 16.49 37.28
N PRO A 44 -29.33 16.32 37.87
CA PRO A 44 -29.76 15.12 38.56
C PRO A 44 -30.27 14.01 37.65
N VAL A 45 -30.06 12.76 38.07
CA VAL A 45 -30.46 11.52 37.41
C VAL A 45 -31.97 11.30 37.52
N PRO A 46 -32.73 11.00 36.46
CA PRO A 46 -34.15 10.67 36.55
C PRO A 46 -34.42 9.22 37.00
N SER A 47 -35.51 9.01 37.73
CA SER A 47 -35.93 7.75 38.34
C SER A 47 -36.48 6.72 37.34
N ILE A 48 -36.40 5.43 37.69
CA ILE A 48 -36.66 4.24 36.87
C ILE A 48 -38.12 4.15 36.34
N GLU A 49 -39.08 4.80 36.94
CA GLU A 49 -40.50 4.74 36.54
C GLU A 49 -40.87 5.50 35.26
N SER A 50 -39.94 6.31 34.69
CA SER A 50 -40.19 7.06 33.46
C SER A 50 -39.73 6.30 32.18
N LEU A 51 -39.15 5.12 32.31
CA LEU A 51 -38.60 4.34 31.16
C LEU A 51 -39.60 3.32 30.61
N GLU A 52 -40.58 2.86 31.37
CA GLU A 52 -41.52 1.86 30.87
C GLU A 52 -42.64 2.41 29.97
N SER A 53 -42.95 3.70 30.04
CA SER A 53 -43.99 4.33 29.21
C SER A 53 -43.50 4.70 27.78
N ARG A 54 -42.22 4.56 27.48
CA ARG A 54 -41.63 4.86 26.14
C ARG A 54 -41.33 3.64 25.27
N LEU A 55 -41.53 2.42 25.76
CA LEU A 55 -41.26 1.17 25.02
C LEU A 55 -42.45 0.69 24.17
N GLY A 56 -43.55 1.43 24.12
CA GLY A 56 -44.77 1.02 23.41
C GLY A 56 -44.97 1.54 21.99
N ALA A 57 -44.06 2.28 21.41
CA ALA A 57 -44.29 2.89 20.10
C ALA A 57 -43.01 3.01 19.22
N PHE A 58 -42.49 1.90 18.76
CA PHE A 58 -41.56 1.90 17.59
C PHE A 58 -41.29 0.46 17.08
N THR A 59 -42.34 -0.18 16.58
CA THR A 59 -42.20 -1.25 15.60
C THR A 59 -42.85 -0.78 14.29
N GLN A 60 -42.24 0.21 13.65
CA GLN A 60 -42.39 0.30 12.21
C GLN A 60 -41.35 -0.65 11.57
N PRO A 61 -41.75 -1.53 10.65
CA PRO A 61 -40.79 -2.30 9.87
C PRO A 61 -39.90 -1.28 9.12
N ALA A 62 -38.58 -1.48 9.20
CA ALA A 62 -37.62 -0.70 8.45
C ALA A 62 -38.09 -0.63 7.00
N GLN A 63 -38.41 0.55 6.51
CA GLN A 63 -38.70 0.77 5.10
C GLN A 63 -37.46 0.30 4.32
N SER A 64 -37.61 -0.79 3.58
CA SER A 64 -36.61 -1.24 2.63
C SER A 64 -36.33 -0.06 1.70
N SER A 65 -35.13 0.49 1.75
CA SER A 65 -34.68 1.48 0.76
C SER A 65 -34.99 0.92 -0.64
N PRO A 66 -35.49 1.73 -1.59
CA PRO A 66 -35.79 1.23 -2.92
C PRO A 66 -34.54 0.57 -3.49
N ALA A 67 -34.67 -0.67 -3.96
CA ALA A 67 -33.58 -1.38 -4.59
C ALA A 67 -33.05 -0.52 -5.74
N VAL A 68 -31.76 -0.18 -5.69
CA VAL A 68 -31.11 0.54 -6.77
C VAL A 68 -31.25 -0.31 -8.03
N GLN A 69 -31.97 0.19 -9.04
CA GLN A 69 -32.10 -0.51 -10.31
C GLN A 69 -30.74 -0.45 -11.01
N LEU A 70 -30.07 -1.60 -11.10
CA LEU A 70 -28.77 -1.72 -11.76
C LEU A 70 -28.96 -1.77 -13.28
N PRO A 71 -28.05 -1.20 -14.08
CA PRO A 71 -28.08 -1.34 -15.53
C PRO A 71 -27.66 -2.76 -15.94
N ASP A 72 -28.08 -3.18 -17.14
CA ASP A 72 -27.64 -4.47 -17.70
C ASP A 72 -26.18 -4.43 -18.20
N THR A 73 -25.71 -3.23 -18.57
CA THR A 73 -24.39 -3.01 -19.17
C THR A 73 -23.67 -1.82 -18.53
N GLN A 74 -22.36 -1.78 -18.73
CA GLN A 74 -21.48 -0.74 -18.24
C GLN A 74 -20.47 -0.31 -19.31
N THR A 75 -19.66 0.71 -18.98
CA THR A 75 -18.48 1.12 -19.75
C THR A 75 -17.22 0.63 -19.05
N VAL A 76 -16.29 0.09 -19.82
CA VAL A 76 -15.00 -0.44 -19.36
C VAL A 76 -13.85 0.07 -20.24
N LEU A 77 -12.61 -0.10 -19.77
CA LEU A 77 -11.41 0.05 -20.60
C LEU A 77 -10.81 -1.32 -20.90
N LEU A 78 -10.68 -1.65 -22.18
CA LEU A 78 -10.08 -2.90 -22.66
C LEU A 78 -8.69 -2.67 -23.23
N LEU A 79 -7.74 -3.51 -22.82
CA LEU A 79 -6.45 -3.66 -23.47
C LEU A 79 -6.52 -4.81 -24.45
N HIS A 80 -6.35 -4.53 -25.75
CA HIS A 80 -6.40 -5.54 -26.81
C HIS A 80 -5.05 -6.13 -27.16
N GLY A 81 -3.96 -5.48 -26.78
CA GLY A 81 -2.60 -5.96 -27.07
C GLY A 81 -1.54 -5.26 -26.23
N ILE A 82 -0.38 -5.92 -26.11
CA ILE A 82 0.80 -5.36 -25.44
C ILE A 82 1.25 -4.11 -26.20
N ARG A 83 1.66 -3.07 -25.49
CA ARG A 83 2.05 -1.75 -26.00
C ARG A 83 0.94 -0.98 -26.71
N GLN A 84 -0.32 -1.32 -26.42
CA GLN A 84 -1.49 -0.57 -26.88
C GLN A 84 -2.06 0.28 -25.75
N GLN A 85 -2.81 1.31 -26.12
CA GLN A 85 -3.64 2.06 -25.17
C GLN A 85 -4.89 1.26 -24.85
N TYR A 86 -5.48 1.54 -23.69
CA TYR A 86 -6.78 1.01 -23.32
C TYR A 86 -7.88 1.65 -24.17
N GLU A 87 -8.79 0.85 -24.68
CA GLU A 87 -9.95 1.28 -25.48
C GLU A 87 -11.19 1.41 -24.61
N LEU A 88 -11.88 2.55 -24.73
CA LEU A 88 -13.17 2.77 -24.05
C LEU A 88 -14.27 1.98 -24.75
N THR A 89 -14.83 1.00 -24.07
CA THR A 89 -15.86 0.09 -24.62
C THR A 89 -17.15 0.24 -23.81
N SER A 90 -18.24 0.69 -24.46
CA SER A 90 -19.57 0.76 -23.89
C SER A 90 -20.38 -0.50 -24.20
N GLY A 91 -21.45 -0.75 -23.42
CA GLY A 91 -22.31 -1.92 -23.60
C GLY A 91 -21.69 -3.24 -23.12
N TYR A 92 -20.62 -3.17 -22.34
CA TYR A 92 -20.02 -4.34 -21.70
C TYR A 92 -20.94 -4.86 -20.60
N ALA A 93 -21.11 -6.19 -20.51
CA ALA A 93 -22.01 -6.78 -19.53
C ALA A 93 -21.64 -6.38 -18.10
N LEU A 94 -22.64 -6.12 -17.27
CA LEU A 94 -22.42 -5.87 -15.84
C LEU A 94 -21.85 -7.15 -15.21
N PRO A 95 -20.77 -7.09 -14.39
CA PRO A 95 -20.19 -8.27 -13.79
C PRO A 95 -21.13 -8.91 -12.75
N ALA A 96 -21.31 -10.22 -12.87
CA ALA A 96 -22.12 -10.99 -11.92
C ALA A 96 -21.32 -11.29 -10.64
N THR A 97 -21.99 -11.23 -9.48
CA THR A 97 -21.50 -11.85 -8.24
C THR A 97 -21.80 -13.33 -8.31
N ILE A 98 -20.81 -14.19 -8.10
CA ILE A 98 -20.92 -15.65 -8.23
C ILE A 98 -20.63 -16.40 -6.91
N HIS A 99 -20.06 -15.70 -5.92
CA HIS A 99 -19.79 -16.25 -4.60
C HIS A 99 -20.56 -15.48 -3.54
N SER A 100 -20.96 -16.14 -2.46
CA SER A 100 -21.77 -15.55 -1.39
C SER A 100 -21.12 -14.40 -0.65
N HIS A 101 -19.79 -14.32 -0.66
CA HIS A 101 -18.99 -13.23 -0.08
C HIS A 101 -18.71 -12.08 -1.07
N GLU A 102 -19.17 -12.19 -2.32
CA GLU A 102 -18.97 -11.13 -3.31
C GLU A 102 -20.03 -10.04 -3.19
N LEU A 103 -19.60 -8.82 -3.43
CA LEU A 103 -20.43 -7.63 -3.48
C LEU A 103 -20.14 -6.86 -4.77
N LEU A 104 -21.04 -5.96 -5.16
CA LEU A 104 -20.87 -5.10 -6.33
C LEU A 104 -20.72 -3.65 -5.87
N VAL A 105 -19.68 -3.00 -6.33
CA VAL A 105 -19.38 -1.60 -6.05
C VAL A 105 -19.52 -0.77 -7.33
N ARG A 106 -20.28 0.33 -7.28
CA ARG A 106 -20.23 1.38 -8.29
C ARG A 106 -19.02 2.26 -8.01
N SER A 107 -18.03 2.23 -8.88
CA SER A 107 -16.81 3.02 -8.77
C SER A 107 -17.12 4.52 -8.95
N SER A 108 -16.58 5.36 -8.08
CA SER A 108 -16.65 6.82 -8.18
C SER A 108 -15.29 7.43 -8.51
N THR A 109 -14.22 6.84 -8.01
CA THR A 109 -12.85 7.34 -8.18
C THR A 109 -11.89 6.17 -8.31
N ILE A 110 -10.99 6.22 -9.29
CA ILE A 110 -9.95 5.22 -9.53
C ILE A 110 -8.59 5.83 -9.14
N GLY A 111 -7.77 5.06 -8.43
CA GLY A 111 -6.37 5.40 -8.16
C GLY A 111 -5.44 4.78 -9.19
N LEU A 112 -4.65 5.60 -9.90
CA LEU A 112 -3.69 5.09 -10.88
C LEU A 112 -2.39 4.64 -10.21
N ASN A 113 -1.84 3.52 -10.68
CA ASN A 113 -0.60 2.92 -10.18
C ASN A 113 0.45 2.76 -11.29
N PRO A 114 1.75 2.79 -10.97
CA PRO A 114 2.79 2.55 -11.98
C PRO A 114 2.64 1.22 -12.74
N ILE A 115 2.11 0.18 -12.09
CA ILE A 115 1.87 -1.12 -12.73
C ILE A 115 0.86 -1.03 -13.88
N ASP A 116 -0.10 -0.11 -13.82
CA ASP A 116 -1.18 0.01 -14.80
C ASP A 116 -0.68 0.43 -16.19
N TRP A 117 0.47 1.12 -16.27
CA TRP A 117 1.13 1.40 -17.53
C TRP A 117 2.34 0.49 -17.81
N LYS A 118 3.08 0.07 -16.74
CA LYS A 118 4.24 -0.81 -16.92
C LYS A 118 3.83 -2.21 -17.42
N SER A 119 2.72 -2.74 -16.90
CA SER A 119 2.20 -4.05 -17.28
C SER A 119 1.93 -4.15 -18.78
N PRO A 120 1.14 -3.27 -19.41
CA PRO A 120 0.96 -3.31 -20.86
C PRO A 120 2.23 -2.94 -21.67
N ASP A 121 3.06 -2.01 -21.18
CA ASP A 121 4.26 -1.59 -21.93
C ASP A 121 5.32 -2.69 -22.00
N TYR A 122 5.45 -3.49 -20.95
CA TYR A 122 6.49 -4.54 -20.84
C TYR A 122 5.94 -5.97 -20.96
N GLY A 123 4.62 -6.16 -21.01
CA GLY A 123 3.98 -7.46 -21.25
C GLY A 123 4.04 -8.43 -20.09
N PHE A 124 3.87 -7.95 -18.83
CA PHE A 124 3.82 -8.80 -17.66
C PHE A 124 2.52 -8.62 -16.87
N GLY A 125 2.10 -9.65 -16.12
CA GLY A 125 0.90 -9.61 -15.26
C GLY A 125 -0.41 -9.44 -16.03
N ILE A 126 -0.44 -9.85 -17.30
CA ILE A 126 -1.63 -9.87 -18.19
C ILE A 126 -1.88 -11.32 -18.57
N PRO A 127 -2.82 -12.02 -17.91
CA PRO A 127 -3.03 -13.44 -18.14
C PRO A 127 -3.63 -13.75 -19.52
N GLU A 128 -4.51 -12.88 -20.02
CA GLU A 128 -5.18 -13.04 -21.32
C GLU A 128 -5.59 -11.69 -21.90
N LEU A 129 -5.91 -11.65 -23.19
CA LEU A 129 -6.41 -10.47 -23.90
C LEU A 129 -7.74 -10.80 -24.59
N PRO A 130 -8.73 -9.87 -24.66
CA PRO A 130 -8.67 -8.51 -24.13
C PRO A 130 -8.72 -8.48 -22.59
N TYR A 131 -8.04 -7.49 -21.99
CA TYR A 131 -7.82 -7.41 -20.56
C TYR A 131 -8.38 -6.12 -19.95
N ILE A 132 -9.07 -6.22 -18.81
CA ILE A 132 -9.45 -5.05 -17.99
C ILE A 132 -8.40 -4.90 -16.89
N SER A 133 -7.78 -3.73 -16.79
CA SER A 133 -6.78 -3.40 -15.78
C SER A 133 -7.37 -2.55 -14.64
N GLY A 134 -6.47 -1.92 -13.87
CA GLY A 134 -6.83 -1.10 -12.72
C GLY A 134 -6.82 -1.89 -11.42
N ARG A 135 -6.22 -1.31 -10.37
CA ARG A 135 -5.88 -2.05 -9.14
C ARG A 135 -6.56 -1.52 -7.91
N GLU A 136 -7.07 -0.30 -7.94
CA GLU A 136 -7.79 0.28 -6.81
C GLU A 136 -8.81 1.31 -7.25
N ALA A 137 -9.91 1.35 -6.53
CA ALA A 137 -10.95 2.34 -6.68
C ALA A 137 -11.60 2.62 -5.31
N ALA A 138 -12.36 3.70 -5.25
CA ALA A 138 -13.31 3.95 -4.18
C ALA A 138 -14.69 4.19 -4.79
N GLY A 139 -15.73 3.72 -4.10
CA GLY A 139 -17.08 3.78 -4.62
C GLY A 139 -18.14 3.42 -3.59
N THR A 140 -19.34 3.13 -4.08
CA THR A 140 -20.52 2.81 -3.26
C THR A 140 -20.95 1.37 -3.51
N VAL A 141 -21.19 0.62 -2.45
CA VAL A 141 -21.77 -0.73 -2.51
C VAL A 141 -23.21 -0.64 -3.02
N VAL A 142 -23.50 -1.25 -4.17
CA VAL A 142 -24.81 -1.28 -4.81
C VAL A 142 -25.50 -2.64 -4.71
N ARG A 143 -24.72 -3.71 -4.46
CA ARG A 143 -25.21 -5.04 -4.09
C ARG A 143 -24.31 -5.59 -2.99
N ALA A 144 -24.90 -5.96 -1.86
CA ALA A 144 -24.17 -6.56 -0.74
C ALA A 144 -23.92 -8.06 -0.99
N ALA A 145 -22.97 -8.64 -0.26
CA ALA A 145 -22.75 -10.06 -0.18
C ALA A 145 -24.01 -10.79 0.36
N GLU A 146 -24.23 -12.02 -0.07
CA GLU A 146 -25.39 -12.82 0.35
C GLU A 146 -25.25 -13.36 1.78
N GLY A 147 -24.01 -13.57 2.24
CA GLY A 147 -23.68 -14.06 3.58
C GLY A 147 -23.61 -12.95 4.64
N PRO A 148 -23.33 -13.33 5.90
CA PRO A 148 -23.01 -12.37 6.95
C PRO A 148 -21.79 -11.55 6.57
N SER A 149 -21.95 -10.23 6.49
CA SER A 149 -20.87 -9.33 6.12
C SER A 149 -20.94 -8.04 6.95
N ARG A 150 -19.76 -7.48 7.27
CA ARG A 150 -19.62 -6.16 7.89
C ARG A 150 -19.97 -5.02 6.92
N ILE A 151 -19.96 -5.30 5.61
CA ILE A 151 -20.19 -4.33 4.53
C ILE A 151 -21.67 -4.36 4.11
N LYS A 152 -22.29 -3.20 3.98
CA LYS A 152 -23.71 -3.04 3.67
C LYS A 152 -23.93 -2.24 2.39
N ILE A 153 -25.13 -2.36 1.82
CA ILE A 153 -25.58 -1.50 0.70
C ILE A 153 -25.46 -0.03 1.13
N ASN A 154 -24.98 0.81 0.22
CA ASN A 154 -24.69 2.24 0.39
C ASN A 154 -23.43 2.56 1.21
N ASP A 155 -22.71 1.58 1.74
CA ASP A 155 -21.39 1.85 2.30
C ASP A 155 -20.46 2.43 1.22
N LYS A 156 -19.68 3.44 1.60
CA LYS A 156 -18.56 3.93 0.80
C LYS A 156 -17.36 3.05 1.12
N VAL A 157 -16.74 2.49 0.08
CA VAL A 157 -15.66 1.51 0.26
C VAL A 157 -14.47 1.80 -0.65
N ILE A 158 -13.29 1.39 -0.18
CA ILE A 158 -12.09 1.24 -0.99
C ILE A 158 -12.10 -0.20 -1.52
N VAL A 159 -11.97 -0.35 -2.82
CA VAL A 159 -11.78 -1.63 -3.51
C VAL A 159 -10.29 -1.80 -3.81
N ILE A 160 -9.73 -2.92 -3.41
CA ILE A 160 -8.31 -3.24 -3.62
C ILE A 160 -8.22 -4.52 -4.45
N SER A 161 -7.89 -4.38 -5.72
CA SER A 161 -7.81 -5.48 -6.68
C SER A 161 -6.37 -5.98 -6.80
N THR A 162 -6.06 -7.08 -6.14
CA THR A 162 -4.78 -7.80 -6.25
C THR A 162 -4.88 -9.08 -7.08
N ASP A 163 -6.10 -9.51 -7.42
CA ASP A 163 -6.36 -10.66 -8.28
C ASP A 163 -6.34 -10.23 -9.76
N TYR A 164 -5.25 -10.56 -10.45
CA TYR A 164 -5.04 -10.20 -11.87
C TYR A 164 -5.77 -11.12 -12.85
N ARG A 165 -6.32 -12.24 -12.39
CA ARG A 165 -6.98 -13.25 -13.23
C ARG A 165 -8.49 -13.02 -13.33
N ASP A 166 -9.09 -12.38 -12.34
CA ASP A 166 -10.52 -12.09 -12.32
C ASP A 166 -10.83 -10.67 -12.81
N LEU A 167 -11.16 -10.54 -14.09
CA LEU A 167 -11.45 -9.25 -14.73
C LEU A 167 -12.64 -8.51 -14.10
N ARG A 168 -13.54 -9.24 -13.41
CA ARG A 168 -14.68 -8.63 -12.69
C ARG A 168 -14.21 -7.74 -11.54
N LYS A 169 -13.01 -8.03 -10.99
CA LYS A 169 -12.39 -7.32 -9.86
C LYS A 169 -11.47 -6.17 -10.27
N ALA A 170 -11.15 -6.05 -11.55
CA ALA A 170 -10.33 -4.97 -12.09
C ALA A 170 -11.10 -3.62 -12.02
N THR A 171 -10.40 -2.51 -11.80
CA THR A 171 -11.07 -1.24 -11.48
C THR A 171 -11.28 -0.30 -12.68
N TYR A 172 -10.79 -0.61 -13.88
CA TYR A 172 -11.03 0.21 -15.07
C TYR A 172 -12.40 -0.06 -15.69
N GLN A 173 -13.42 -0.02 -14.84
CA GLN A 173 -14.83 -0.22 -15.18
C GLN A 173 -15.75 0.50 -14.19
N GLN A 174 -16.98 0.76 -14.59
CA GLN A 174 -17.94 1.49 -13.76
C GLN A 174 -18.43 0.69 -12.55
N TYR A 175 -18.54 -0.63 -12.68
CA TYR A 175 -18.97 -1.54 -11.61
C TYR A 175 -17.95 -2.64 -11.43
N VAL A 176 -17.55 -2.88 -10.19
CA VAL A 176 -16.48 -3.81 -9.82
C VAL A 176 -17.01 -4.81 -8.81
N VAL A 177 -16.74 -6.09 -9.03
CA VAL A 177 -16.94 -7.13 -8.01
C VAL A 177 -15.78 -7.09 -7.03
N ALA A 178 -16.08 -7.20 -5.75
CA ALA A 178 -15.08 -7.34 -4.70
C ALA A 178 -15.55 -8.37 -3.67
N SER A 179 -14.62 -9.00 -2.96
CA SER A 179 -14.93 -9.81 -1.80
C SER A 179 -15.09 -8.93 -0.57
N ASP A 180 -16.04 -9.22 0.29
CA ASP A 180 -16.34 -8.42 1.48
C ASP A 180 -15.18 -8.34 2.47
N PHE A 181 -14.28 -9.32 2.46
CA PHE A 181 -13.04 -9.33 3.23
C PHE A 181 -11.90 -8.52 2.58
N ASN A 182 -12.04 -8.12 1.29
CA ASN A 182 -11.03 -7.33 0.54
C ASN A 182 -11.41 -5.86 0.35
N VAL A 183 -12.47 -5.39 0.97
CA VAL A 183 -12.89 -3.99 0.91
C VAL A 183 -12.76 -3.30 2.26
N VAL A 184 -12.46 -2.03 2.23
CA VAL A 184 -12.33 -1.19 3.42
C VAL A 184 -13.44 -0.16 3.41
N ARG A 185 -14.27 -0.14 4.45
CA ARG A 185 -15.28 0.91 4.59
C ARG A 185 -14.57 2.24 4.85
N ILE A 186 -14.96 3.26 4.09
CA ILE A 186 -14.39 4.61 4.24
C ILE A 186 -15.08 5.28 5.43
N PRO A 187 -14.34 5.60 6.50
CA PRO A 187 -14.90 6.33 7.64
C PRO A 187 -15.21 7.77 7.23
N LYS A 188 -16.10 8.43 7.97
CA LYS A 188 -16.59 9.79 7.68
C LYS A 188 -15.49 10.87 7.68
N GLU A 189 -14.38 10.57 8.31
CA GLU A 189 -13.19 11.43 8.41
C GLU A 189 -12.40 11.52 7.10
N ILE A 190 -12.67 10.60 6.15
CA ILE A 190 -11.92 10.44 4.90
C ILE A 190 -12.88 10.62 3.71
N THR A 191 -12.46 11.36 2.71
CA THR A 191 -13.20 11.49 1.46
C THR A 191 -13.07 10.26 0.57
N VAL A 192 -13.98 10.06 -0.38
CA VAL A 192 -13.92 8.95 -1.35
C VAL A 192 -12.63 9.03 -2.17
N SER A 193 -12.25 10.23 -2.61
CA SER A 193 -11.03 10.47 -3.38
C SER A 193 -9.77 10.16 -2.56
N GLU A 194 -9.71 10.52 -1.26
CA GLU A 194 -8.62 10.11 -0.37
C GLU A 194 -8.57 8.58 -0.22
N GLY A 195 -9.73 7.92 -0.10
CA GLY A 195 -9.82 6.45 -0.06
C GLY A 195 -9.18 5.78 -1.28
N ALA A 196 -9.39 6.32 -2.47
CA ALA A 196 -8.83 5.80 -3.72
C ALA A 196 -7.29 5.91 -3.82
N THR A 197 -6.62 6.56 -2.87
CA THR A 197 -5.14 6.70 -2.87
C THR A 197 -4.42 5.59 -2.11
N LEU A 198 -5.11 4.76 -1.34
CA LEU A 198 -4.55 3.97 -0.25
C LEU A 198 -4.32 2.50 -0.58
N GLY A 199 -5.25 1.89 -1.32
CA GLY A 199 -5.47 0.46 -1.30
C GLY A 199 -4.25 -0.40 -1.58
N VAL A 200 -3.71 -0.30 -2.78
CA VAL A 200 -2.54 -1.10 -3.20
C VAL A 200 -1.30 -0.79 -2.36
N ALA A 201 -1.10 0.50 -2.04
CA ALA A 201 0.04 0.93 -1.25
C ALA A 201 -0.01 0.38 0.19
N PHE A 202 -1.21 0.33 0.79
CA PHE A 202 -1.40 -0.22 2.13
C PHE A 202 -1.15 -1.73 2.17
N VAL A 203 -1.74 -2.49 1.24
CA VAL A 203 -1.53 -3.94 1.16
C VAL A 203 -0.05 -4.27 0.96
N ALA A 204 0.61 -3.59 0.01
CA ALA A 204 2.03 -3.81 -0.26
C ALA A 204 2.91 -3.49 0.96
N ALA A 205 2.69 -2.36 1.63
CA ALA A 205 3.45 -1.96 2.81
C ALA A 205 3.20 -2.88 4.02
N SER A 206 1.94 -3.27 4.25
CA SER A 206 1.57 -4.16 5.36
C SER A 206 2.16 -5.56 5.20
N LEU A 207 2.10 -6.13 3.99
CA LEU A 207 2.69 -7.45 3.71
C LEU A 207 4.22 -7.41 3.70
N ALA A 208 4.84 -6.34 3.17
CA ALA A 208 6.29 -6.17 3.23
C ALA A 208 6.79 -6.12 4.68
N LEU A 209 6.13 -5.32 5.52
CA LEU A 209 6.51 -5.21 6.94
C LEU A 209 6.12 -6.47 7.72
N GLY A 210 4.87 -6.95 7.59
CA GLY A 210 4.32 -8.02 8.43
C GLY A 210 4.78 -9.42 8.05
N ILE A 211 4.91 -9.74 6.75
CA ILE A 211 5.36 -11.06 6.30
C ILE A 211 6.87 -11.08 6.08
N CYS A 212 7.37 -10.20 5.19
CA CYS A 212 8.77 -10.25 4.79
C CYS A 212 9.74 -9.79 5.89
N LEU A 213 9.32 -8.83 6.73
CA LEU A 213 10.15 -8.30 7.81
C LEU A 213 9.67 -8.72 9.21
N GLY A 214 8.62 -9.52 9.31
CA GLY A 214 8.15 -10.11 10.56
C GLY A 214 7.67 -9.10 11.61
N VAL A 215 7.16 -7.95 11.19
CA VAL A 215 6.62 -6.92 12.08
C VAL A 215 5.29 -7.37 12.68
N ASP A 216 5.17 -7.29 13.99
CA ASP A 216 3.91 -7.49 14.72
C ASP A 216 3.21 -6.14 14.93
N PHE A 217 1.98 -6.02 14.40
CA PHE A 217 1.18 -4.80 14.52
C PHE A 217 0.19 -4.82 15.68
N THR A 218 0.17 -5.84 16.53
CA THR A 218 -0.85 -5.98 17.59
C THR A 218 -0.90 -4.80 18.56
N GLN A 219 0.22 -4.13 18.78
CA GLN A 219 0.28 -2.93 19.62
C GLN A 219 -0.03 -1.62 18.86
N ALA A 220 -0.27 -1.69 17.55
CA ALA A 220 -0.55 -0.54 16.69
C ALA A 220 -2.04 -0.50 16.32
N HIS A 221 -2.88 0.15 17.14
CA HIS A 221 -4.33 0.27 16.91
C HIS A 221 -5.02 -1.08 16.64
N ASP A 222 -4.74 -2.07 17.49
CA ASP A 222 -5.27 -3.45 17.36
C ASP A 222 -5.00 -4.06 15.97
N GLY A 223 -3.82 -3.83 15.44
CA GLY A 223 -3.38 -4.38 14.16
C GLY A 223 -3.18 -5.90 14.21
N PRO A 224 -3.04 -6.55 13.05
CA PRO A 224 -2.81 -7.99 12.99
C PRO A 224 -1.34 -8.36 13.22
N ASN A 225 -1.09 -9.52 13.80
CA ASN A 225 0.14 -10.26 13.55
C ASN A 225 -0.08 -11.13 12.29
N ILE A 226 0.26 -10.59 11.11
CA ILE A 226 -0.03 -11.24 9.83
C ILE A 226 0.72 -12.57 9.70
N LEU A 227 1.97 -12.60 10.16
CA LEU A 227 2.80 -13.80 10.12
C LEU A 227 2.23 -14.92 10.99
N ASP A 228 1.67 -14.59 12.15
CA ASP A 228 1.01 -15.54 13.03
C ASP A 228 -0.31 -16.05 12.40
N ILE A 229 -1.12 -15.18 11.82
CA ILE A 229 -2.32 -15.59 11.08
C ILE A 229 -1.96 -16.65 10.02
N VAL A 230 -0.97 -16.34 9.17
CA VAL A 230 -0.59 -17.20 8.05
C VAL A 230 -0.02 -18.54 8.51
N ARG A 231 0.76 -18.56 9.60
CA ARG A 231 1.35 -19.79 10.15
C ARG A 231 0.34 -20.69 10.88
N ASN A 232 -0.81 -20.17 11.24
CA ASN A 232 -1.91 -20.94 11.84
C ASN A 232 -2.92 -21.46 10.80
N ILE A 233 -2.76 -21.14 9.52
CA ILE A 233 -3.56 -21.68 8.42
C ILE A 233 -2.91 -22.97 7.92
N ALA A 234 -3.74 -23.91 7.45
CA ALA A 234 -3.24 -25.15 6.84
C ALA A 234 -2.37 -24.81 5.62
N GLU A 235 -1.19 -25.41 5.52
CA GLU A 235 -0.21 -25.13 4.47
C GLU A 235 -0.80 -25.27 3.07
N GLU A 236 -1.69 -26.24 2.87
CA GLU A 236 -2.35 -26.51 1.59
C GLU A 236 -3.31 -25.40 1.16
N SER A 237 -3.78 -24.58 2.11
CA SER A 237 -4.64 -23.43 1.86
C SER A 237 -3.86 -22.20 1.41
N LEU A 238 -2.53 -22.21 1.54
CA LEU A 238 -1.67 -21.14 1.04
C LEU A 238 -1.32 -21.37 -0.43
N PRO A 239 -1.36 -20.32 -1.28
CA PRO A 239 -0.93 -20.44 -2.67
C PRO A 239 0.51 -20.97 -2.78
N GLU A 240 0.71 -21.99 -3.64
CA GLU A 240 1.98 -22.71 -3.72
C GLU A 240 3.19 -21.81 -3.98
N ASP A 241 3.03 -20.83 -4.85
CA ASP A 241 4.11 -19.94 -5.30
C ASP A 241 4.57 -18.89 -4.26
N ILE A 242 3.77 -18.66 -3.21
CA ILE A 242 4.13 -17.74 -2.11
C ILE A 242 4.35 -18.46 -0.78
N ARG A 243 4.11 -19.76 -0.72
CA ARG A 243 4.15 -20.57 0.50
C ARG A 243 5.53 -20.49 1.20
N GLY A 244 6.60 -20.59 0.43
CA GLY A 244 7.96 -20.48 0.95
C GLY A 244 8.24 -19.15 1.66
N GLU A 245 7.82 -18.03 1.06
CA GLU A 245 7.92 -16.70 1.67
C GLU A 245 7.12 -16.61 2.97
N CYS A 246 5.90 -17.14 2.96
CA CYS A 246 4.98 -17.05 4.10
C CYS A 246 5.40 -17.87 5.31
N LEU A 247 5.93 -19.07 5.09
CA LEU A 247 6.24 -20.01 6.18
C LEU A 247 7.68 -19.98 6.65
N SER A 248 8.63 -19.71 5.74
CA SER A 248 10.07 -19.81 5.99
C SER A 248 10.90 -18.60 5.54
N GLY A 249 10.29 -17.55 5.00
CA GLY A 249 11.00 -16.36 4.54
C GLY A 249 11.72 -15.61 5.67
N ILE A 250 11.14 -15.59 6.89
CA ILE A 250 11.76 -14.99 8.06
C ILE A 250 11.47 -15.83 9.31
N LEU A 251 12.48 -16.00 10.18
CA LEU A 251 12.25 -16.65 11.47
C LEU A 251 11.62 -15.68 12.50
N PRO A 252 10.80 -16.14 13.45
CA PRO A 252 10.21 -15.29 14.49
C PRO A 252 11.23 -14.49 15.30
N SER A 253 12.42 -15.04 15.49
CA SER A 253 13.54 -14.39 16.20
C SER A 253 14.19 -13.26 15.40
N GLU A 254 14.04 -13.25 14.07
CA GLU A 254 14.67 -12.31 13.13
C GLU A 254 13.82 -11.07 12.86
N GLY A 255 12.51 -11.15 13.13
CA GLY A 255 11.54 -10.08 12.86
C GLY A 255 11.94 -8.72 13.44
N ALA A 256 11.58 -7.67 12.72
CA ALA A 256 11.86 -6.28 13.10
C ALA A 256 11.08 -5.87 14.36
N LYS A 257 11.74 -5.20 15.29
CA LYS A 257 11.21 -4.80 16.61
C LYS A 257 11.41 -3.31 16.85
N ALA A 258 10.63 -2.74 17.75
CA ALA A 258 10.77 -1.34 18.17
C ALA A 258 12.24 -0.99 18.48
N GLY A 259 12.72 0.11 17.91
CA GLY A 259 14.10 0.57 17.98
C GLY A 259 15.03 0.08 16.88
N ASP A 260 14.65 -0.95 16.11
CA ASP A 260 15.40 -1.38 14.92
C ASP A 260 15.33 -0.35 13.79
N TRP A 261 16.40 -0.31 12.99
CA TRP A 261 16.44 0.52 11.80
C TRP A 261 15.85 -0.20 10.59
N ILE A 262 14.99 0.53 9.85
CA ILE A 262 14.58 0.16 8.50
C ILE A 262 14.98 1.27 7.53
N ALA A 263 15.56 0.91 6.38
CA ALA A 263 15.81 1.86 5.30
C ALA A 263 14.80 1.65 4.16
N ILE A 264 14.21 2.75 3.66
CA ILE A 264 13.27 2.72 2.55
C ILE A 264 13.84 3.56 1.42
N TRP A 265 14.17 2.91 0.28
CA TRP A 265 14.65 3.59 -0.92
C TRP A 265 13.51 3.85 -1.90
N GLY A 266 13.45 5.07 -2.47
CA GLY A 266 12.29 5.55 -3.23
C GLY A 266 11.21 6.16 -2.32
N GLY A 267 11.65 6.89 -1.30
CA GLY A 267 10.84 7.41 -0.19
C GLY A 267 9.70 8.36 -0.57
N SER A 268 9.62 8.83 -1.82
CA SER A 268 8.51 9.66 -2.31
C SER A 268 7.34 8.85 -2.86
N SER A 269 7.45 7.53 -3.02
CA SER A 269 6.36 6.68 -3.52
C SER A 269 5.20 6.60 -2.52
N THR A 270 3.99 6.29 -3.01
CA THR A 270 2.82 6.07 -2.14
C THR A 270 3.03 4.90 -1.19
N SER A 271 3.64 3.81 -1.66
CA SER A 271 3.96 2.65 -0.80
C SER A 271 4.97 2.99 0.28
N ALA A 272 6.00 3.79 -0.03
CA ALA A 272 6.94 4.28 0.97
C ALA A 272 6.25 5.19 2.00
N SER A 273 5.33 6.06 1.58
CA SER A 273 4.53 6.92 2.47
C SER A 273 3.75 6.09 3.51
N ILE A 274 3.13 4.99 3.09
CA ILE A 274 2.42 4.10 4.00
C ILE A 274 3.40 3.30 4.87
N ALA A 275 4.47 2.75 4.27
CA ALA A 275 5.47 1.95 5.01
C ALA A 275 6.15 2.76 6.12
N VAL A 276 6.48 4.05 5.88
CA VAL A 276 7.02 4.96 6.91
C VAL A 276 6.05 5.09 8.08
N GLN A 277 4.76 5.31 7.80
CA GLN A 277 3.74 5.49 8.83
C GLN A 277 3.58 4.22 9.67
N LEU A 278 3.42 3.06 9.01
CA LEU A 278 3.26 1.77 9.69
C LEU A 278 4.51 1.40 10.51
N ALA A 279 5.72 1.60 9.96
CA ALA A 279 6.97 1.35 10.66
C ALA A 279 7.10 2.21 11.94
N ARG A 280 6.71 3.48 11.86
CA ARG A 280 6.73 4.38 13.01
C ARG A 280 5.68 4.04 14.08
N LEU A 281 4.49 3.57 13.67
CA LEU A 281 3.46 3.12 14.61
C LEU A 281 3.94 1.97 15.51
N VAL A 282 4.84 1.13 15.02
CA VAL A 282 5.44 0.03 15.78
C VAL A 282 6.80 0.38 16.40
N GLY A 283 7.20 1.64 16.33
CA GLY A 283 8.43 2.14 16.97
C GLY A 283 9.74 1.81 16.24
N LEU A 284 9.70 1.47 14.94
CA LEU A 284 10.90 1.35 14.12
C LEU A 284 11.51 2.72 13.85
N LYS A 285 12.83 2.78 13.71
CA LYS A 285 13.57 3.94 13.24
C LYS A 285 13.67 3.91 11.73
N VAL A 286 13.22 4.96 11.06
CA VAL A 286 13.13 5.01 9.61
C VAL A 286 14.24 5.87 9.02
N ALA A 287 15.05 5.28 8.13
CA ALA A 287 15.93 5.99 7.21
C ALA A 287 15.27 6.01 5.82
N LEU A 288 15.04 7.20 5.28
CA LEU A 288 14.32 7.41 4.04
C LEU A 288 15.24 8.00 2.98
N VAL A 289 15.42 7.28 1.85
CA VAL A 289 16.23 7.76 0.72
C VAL A 289 15.31 8.31 -0.36
N VAL A 290 15.48 9.58 -0.71
CA VAL A 290 14.58 10.31 -1.60
C VAL A 290 15.31 11.44 -2.34
N ASP A 291 14.76 11.90 -3.46
CA ASP A 291 15.18 13.14 -4.11
C ASP A 291 14.84 14.32 -3.18
N ASN A 292 15.86 14.80 -2.46
CA ASN A 292 15.69 15.87 -1.46
C ASN A 292 15.31 17.18 -2.09
N ALA A 293 15.77 17.48 -3.29
CA ALA A 293 15.42 18.72 -3.97
C ALA A 293 13.92 18.80 -4.28
N LYS A 294 13.30 17.67 -4.65
CA LYS A 294 11.86 17.61 -4.96
C LYS A 294 10.98 17.39 -3.75
N HIS A 295 11.41 16.58 -2.79
CA HIS A 295 10.51 16.04 -1.75
C HIS A 295 10.98 16.28 -0.32
N GLY A 296 12.25 16.64 -0.11
CA GLY A 296 12.88 16.72 1.21
C GLY A 296 12.15 17.64 2.17
N LEU A 297 11.86 18.88 1.76
CA LEU A 297 11.17 19.86 2.60
C LEU A 297 9.80 19.33 3.05
N ARG A 298 8.97 18.89 2.10
CA ARG A 298 7.62 18.38 2.37
C ARG A 298 7.62 17.18 3.34
N ILE A 299 8.59 16.28 3.20
CA ILE A 299 8.71 15.10 4.06
C ILE A 299 9.19 15.50 5.46
N SER A 300 10.16 16.40 5.55
CA SER A 300 10.74 16.86 6.82
C SER A 300 9.75 17.66 7.68
N GLU A 301 8.88 18.45 7.03
CA GLU A 301 7.88 19.26 7.71
C GLU A 301 6.61 18.49 8.08
N ASN A 302 6.37 17.34 7.44
CA ASN A 302 5.19 16.53 7.71
C ASN A 302 5.41 15.65 8.95
N PRO A 303 4.70 15.87 10.07
CA PRO A 303 4.92 15.15 11.32
C PRO A 303 4.66 13.64 11.20
N VAL A 304 3.84 13.23 10.22
CA VAL A 304 3.48 11.82 9.99
C VAL A 304 4.52 11.11 9.12
N LEU A 305 5.07 11.80 8.11
CA LEU A 305 6.03 11.23 7.15
C LEU A 305 7.50 11.45 7.52
N ARG A 306 7.78 12.33 8.48
CA ARG A 306 9.14 12.69 8.87
C ARG A 306 9.91 11.46 9.37
N PRO A 307 11.00 11.06 8.67
CA PRO A 307 11.83 9.94 9.11
C PRO A 307 12.81 10.35 10.21
N ASP A 308 13.46 9.39 10.85
CA ASP A 308 14.56 9.62 11.79
C ASP A 308 15.83 10.04 11.04
N LEU A 309 15.99 9.60 9.80
CA LEU A 309 17.10 9.97 8.92
C LEU A 309 16.59 10.18 7.49
N LEU A 310 16.77 11.37 6.95
CA LEU A 310 16.47 11.69 5.56
C LEU A 310 17.77 11.76 4.76
N VAL A 311 17.84 11.01 3.66
CA VAL A 311 19.05 10.87 2.84
C VAL A 311 18.73 11.27 1.39
N ASP A 312 19.61 12.06 0.78
CA ASP A 312 19.46 12.42 -0.63
C ASP A 312 19.84 11.26 -1.56
N SER A 313 19.03 11.03 -2.60
CA SER A 313 19.22 9.93 -3.55
C SER A 313 20.11 10.27 -4.75
N HIS A 314 20.49 11.56 -4.96
CA HIS A 314 21.27 11.98 -6.15
C HIS A 314 22.70 11.44 -6.15
N ASP A 315 23.33 11.34 -4.98
CA ASP A 315 24.64 10.70 -4.83
C ASP A 315 24.46 9.35 -4.14
N ALA A 316 24.34 8.31 -4.93
CA ALA A 316 24.04 6.96 -4.47
C ALA A 316 25.13 6.39 -3.52
N GLU A 317 26.40 6.65 -3.83
CA GLU A 317 27.53 6.20 -3.00
C GLU A 317 27.52 6.89 -1.63
N ARG A 318 27.30 8.18 -1.64
CA ARG A 318 27.13 8.96 -0.44
C ARG A 318 25.91 8.55 0.37
N ALA A 319 24.80 8.22 -0.30
CA ALA A 319 23.59 7.71 0.37
C ALA A 319 23.87 6.42 1.12
N VAL A 320 24.52 5.45 0.51
CA VAL A 320 24.96 4.21 1.16
C VAL A 320 25.90 4.50 2.35
N ALA A 321 26.89 5.37 2.18
CA ALA A 321 27.81 5.74 3.26
C ALA A 321 27.09 6.41 4.45
N ILE A 322 26.11 7.29 4.18
CA ILE A 322 25.30 7.96 5.23
C ILE A 322 24.45 6.94 5.99
N LEU A 323 23.78 6.01 5.28
CA LEU A 323 22.99 4.95 5.90
C LEU A 323 23.86 4.14 6.85
N ARG A 324 25.02 3.64 6.39
CA ARG A 324 25.95 2.84 7.21
C ARG A 324 26.46 3.59 8.43
N ALA A 325 26.89 4.83 8.26
CA ALA A 325 27.45 5.64 9.33
C ALA A 325 26.41 5.93 10.45
N ASN A 326 25.18 6.30 10.06
CA ASN A 326 24.14 6.66 11.02
C ASN A 326 23.53 5.45 11.72
N THR A 327 23.44 4.32 11.05
CA THR A 327 22.94 3.07 11.66
C THR A 327 24.04 2.25 12.37
N LYS A 328 25.30 2.71 12.25
CA LYS A 328 26.46 2.04 12.87
C LYS A 328 26.57 0.56 12.49
N GLY A 329 26.27 0.23 11.22
CA GLY A 329 26.26 -1.15 10.72
C GLY A 329 25.14 -2.04 11.28
N LYS A 330 24.14 -1.48 11.95
CA LYS A 330 22.99 -2.22 12.52
C LYS A 330 21.76 -2.22 11.61
N LEU A 331 21.87 -1.72 10.38
CA LEU A 331 20.77 -1.73 9.40
C LEU A 331 20.57 -3.16 8.90
N ARG A 332 19.48 -3.78 9.31
CA ARG A 332 19.12 -5.15 8.91
C ARG A 332 17.93 -5.21 7.98
N PHE A 333 17.10 -4.20 7.91
CA PHE A 333 15.86 -4.20 7.18
C PHE A 333 15.85 -3.13 6.10
N GLY A 334 15.52 -3.53 4.87
CA GLY A 334 15.45 -2.64 3.73
C GLY A 334 14.22 -2.90 2.87
N ILE A 335 13.58 -1.82 2.39
CA ILE A 335 12.51 -1.88 1.39
C ILE A 335 12.91 -1.00 0.22
N ASP A 336 13.00 -1.57 -0.98
CA ASP A 336 13.14 -0.82 -2.21
C ASP A 336 11.81 -0.71 -2.95
N THR A 337 11.46 0.52 -3.37
CA THR A 337 10.21 0.80 -4.09
C THR A 337 10.43 1.24 -5.54
N ARG A 338 11.68 1.25 -6.02
CA ARG A 338 12.04 1.74 -7.36
C ARG A 338 12.38 0.63 -8.35
N GLY A 339 13.29 -0.28 -7.97
CA GLY A 339 13.67 -1.39 -8.84
C GLY A 339 15.09 -1.91 -8.59
N HIS A 340 15.57 -2.76 -9.50
CA HIS A 340 16.80 -3.53 -9.36
C HIS A 340 18.03 -2.71 -8.93
N ASP A 341 18.30 -1.59 -9.62
CA ASP A 341 19.51 -0.79 -9.40
C ASP A 341 19.54 -0.16 -8.01
N THR A 342 18.41 0.35 -7.54
CA THR A 342 18.32 0.95 -6.20
C THR A 342 18.24 -0.12 -5.12
N ALA A 343 17.67 -1.28 -5.39
CA ALA A 343 17.72 -2.43 -4.49
C ALA A 343 19.16 -2.93 -4.29
N GLU A 344 20.01 -2.89 -5.33
CA GLU A 344 21.43 -3.22 -5.23
C GLU A 344 22.20 -2.21 -4.36
N LEU A 345 21.89 -0.92 -4.50
CA LEU A 345 22.46 0.12 -3.63
C LEU A 345 22.04 -0.08 -2.17
N LEU A 346 20.76 -0.37 -1.94
CA LEU A 346 20.24 -0.62 -0.60
C LEU A 346 20.87 -1.87 0.00
N LEU A 347 21.05 -2.94 -0.78
CA LEU A 347 21.76 -4.15 -0.35
C LEU A 347 23.15 -3.83 0.22
N ARG A 348 23.88 -2.93 -0.43
CA ARG A 348 25.21 -2.51 0.02
C ARG A 348 25.19 -1.73 1.34
N ALA A 349 24.05 -1.18 1.74
CA ALA A 349 23.87 -0.51 3.02
C ALA A 349 23.52 -1.48 4.15
N LEU A 350 23.03 -2.68 3.85
CA LEU A 350 22.57 -3.67 4.83
C LEU A 350 23.71 -4.46 5.45
N GLY A 351 23.50 -4.90 6.69
CA GLY A 351 24.38 -5.81 7.41
C GLY A 351 25.72 -5.20 7.85
N PRO A 352 26.58 -5.99 8.51
CA PRO A 352 27.90 -5.55 8.94
C PRO A 352 28.83 -5.28 7.75
N GLU A 353 29.79 -4.37 7.93
CA GLU A 353 30.73 -3.91 6.89
C GLU A 353 31.52 -5.05 6.24
N GLU A 354 31.84 -6.10 6.99
CA GLU A 354 32.58 -7.26 6.49
C GLU A 354 31.77 -8.10 5.48
N ALA A 355 30.46 -8.22 5.68
CA ALA A 355 29.58 -8.91 4.75
C ALA A 355 29.50 -8.18 3.39
N SER A 356 29.51 -6.86 3.42
CA SER A 356 29.48 -6.02 2.20
C SER A 356 30.80 -6.06 1.42
N LYS A 357 31.94 -6.09 2.10
CA LYS A 357 33.27 -6.23 1.46
C LYS A 357 33.43 -7.59 0.78
N ARG A 358 32.83 -8.66 1.34
CA ARG A 358 32.82 -10.01 0.75
C ARG A 358 31.94 -10.10 -0.52
N ALA A 359 30.85 -9.39 -0.56
CA ALA A 359 29.98 -9.32 -1.75
C ALA A 359 30.70 -8.71 -2.97
N VAL A 360 31.69 -7.84 -2.75
CA VAL A 360 32.50 -7.21 -3.81
C VAL A 360 33.74 -8.03 -4.19
N GLN A 361 34.22 -8.96 -3.30
CA GLN A 361 35.42 -9.77 -3.53
C GLN A 361 35.07 -11.27 -3.71
N VAL A 362 34.66 -11.64 -4.89
CA VAL A 362 34.25 -13.04 -5.24
C VAL A 362 35.38 -14.06 -5.23
N ASN A 363 36.67 -13.70 -4.97
CA ASN A 363 37.83 -14.55 -5.27
C ASN A 363 38.78 -14.84 -4.10
N SER A 364 38.38 -14.71 -2.85
CA SER A 364 39.27 -15.10 -1.72
C SER A 364 38.55 -16.00 -0.72
N PRO A 365 39.14 -17.17 -0.36
CA PRO A 365 38.58 -18.02 0.67
C PRO A 365 38.61 -17.33 2.04
N PRO A 366 37.58 -17.55 2.90
CA PRO A 366 37.48 -16.90 4.21
C PRO A 366 38.62 -17.36 5.12
N SER A 367 39.34 -16.41 5.68
CA SER A 367 40.51 -16.68 6.56
C SER A 367 40.14 -17.05 8.00
N THR A 368 38.87 -16.95 8.40
CA THR A 368 38.38 -17.43 9.71
C THR A 368 36.87 -17.63 9.67
N PRO A 369 36.28 -18.72 10.19
CA PRO A 369 34.83 -18.83 10.33
C PRO A 369 34.31 -17.79 11.32
N PRO A 370 33.11 -17.22 11.12
CA PRO A 370 32.51 -16.29 12.09
C PRO A 370 32.28 -16.99 13.41
N THR A 371 32.70 -16.35 14.50
CA THR A 371 32.70 -16.93 15.87
C THR A 371 31.28 -16.90 16.49
N GLU A 372 30.31 -16.18 15.89
CA GLU A 372 28.89 -16.18 16.29
C GLU A 372 28.01 -16.21 15.07
N PRO A 373 26.82 -16.86 15.10
CA PRO A 373 25.85 -16.80 14.01
C PRO A 373 25.37 -15.36 13.86
N THR A 374 25.73 -14.70 12.77
CA THR A 374 25.24 -13.36 12.44
C THR A 374 23.78 -13.47 12.03
N VAL A 375 22.91 -12.73 12.73
CA VAL A 375 21.48 -12.62 12.35
C VAL A 375 21.39 -11.99 10.96
N PRO A 376 20.65 -12.57 9.99
CA PRO A 376 20.62 -12.09 8.63
C PRO A 376 19.98 -10.71 8.51
N ALA A 377 20.33 -10.00 7.45
CA ALA A 377 19.62 -8.82 7.00
C ALA A 377 18.54 -9.22 5.97
N HIS A 378 17.50 -8.41 5.82
CA HIS A 378 16.34 -8.69 5.00
C HIS A 378 16.11 -7.53 4.01
N LEU A 379 16.00 -7.84 2.71
CA LEU A 379 15.77 -6.88 1.63
C LEU A 379 14.48 -7.21 0.88
N VAL A 380 13.52 -6.32 0.92
CA VAL A 380 12.25 -6.43 0.19
C VAL A 380 12.29 -5.57 -1.08
N GLY A 381 12.01 -6.17 -2.22
CA GLY A 381 11.89 -5.47 -3.50
C GLY A 381 10.43 -5.36 -3.95
N LEU A 382 9.85 -4.13 -3.93
CA LEU A 382 8.50 -3.89 -4.47
C LEU A 382 8.47 -3.93 -5.99
N SER A 383 9.52 -3.43 -6.63
CA SER A 383 9.60 -3.27 -8.09
C SER A 383 10.74 -4.07 -8.71
N GLY A 384 11.38 -4.92 -7.94
CA GLY A 384 12.46 -5.79 -8.35
C GLY A 384 13.54 -5.92 -7.26
N LEU A 385 14.18 -7.08 -7.23
CA LEU A 385 15.32 -7.40 -6.36
C LEU A 385 16.63 -7.19 -7.13
N PRO A 386 17.79 -7.12 -6.46
CA PRO A 386 19.09 -7.10 -7.15
C PRO A 386 19.21 -8.23 -8.17
N LYS A 387 19.87 -7.97 -9.30
CA LYS A 387 20.08 -8.99 -10.34
C LYS A 387 21.17 -10.02 -9.97
N GLN A 388 22.01 -9.68 -9.02
CA GLN A 388 23.02 -10.59 -8.49
C GLN A 388 22.40 -11.65 -7.59
N ASP A 389 23.12 -12.77 -7.42
CA ASP A 389 22.73 -13.81 -6.48
C ASP A 389 22.68 -13.26 -5.03
N GLN A 390 21.80 -13.84 -4.22
CA GLN A 390 21.64 -13.48 -2.82
C GLN A 390 22.95 -13.71 -2.05
N PRO A 391 23.57 -12.67 -1.47
CA PRO A 391 24.82 -12.85 -0.73
C PRO A 391 24.57 -13.51 0.62
N ALA A 392 25.58 -14.18 1.14
CA ALA A 392 25.50 -14.79 2.47
C ALA A 392 25.17 -13.73 3.55
N GLY A 393 24.22 -14.05 4.43
CA GLY A 393 23.78 -13.17 5.53
C GLY A 393 22.76 -12.10 5.13
N VAL A 394 22.22 -12.16 3.91
CA VAL A 394 21.07 -11.34 3.50
C VAL A 394 19.99 -12.25 2.90
N ILE A 395 18.74 -12.00 3.22
CA ILE A 395 17.58 -12.70 2.64
C ILE A 395 16.81 -11.73 1.75
N PHE A 396 16.53 -12.15 0.53
CA PHE A 396 15.73 -11.40 -0.44
C PHE A 396 14.27 -11.83 -0.36
N HIS A 397 13.37 -10.86 -0.34
CA HIS A 397 11.93 -11.07 -0.19
C HIS A 397 11.15 -10.51 -1.37
N THR A 398 10.18 -11.28 -1.81
CA THR A 398 9.14 -10.84 -2.75
C THR A 398 7.80 -10.79 -2.01
N ILE A 399 7.09 -9.66 -2.12
CA ILE A 399 5.86 -9.46 -1.35
C ILE A 399 4.78 -10.46 -1.82
N PRO A 400 4.23 -11.28 -0.93
CA PRO A 400 3.22 -12.29 -1.26
C PRO A 400 1.82 -11.66 -1.38
N VAL A 401 1.60 -10.79 -2.39
CA VAL A 401 0.36 -10.01 -2.55
C VAL A 401 -0.90 -10.88 -2.70
N LYS A 402 -0.76 -12.14 -3.13
CA LYS A 402 -1.85 -13.09 -3.25
C LYS A 402 -2.51 -13.40 -1.90
N LEU A 403 -1.78 -13.31 -0.79
CA LEU A 403 -2.36 -13.50 0.55
C LEU A 403 -3.59 -12.64 0.78
N TYR A 404 -3.60 -11.42 0.24
CA TYR A 404 -4.69 -10.48 0.47
C TYR A 404 -6.01 -10.94 -0.14
N HIS A 405 -6.01 -11.58 -1.31
CA HIS A 405 -7.24 -11.98 -2.00
C HIS A 405 -7.51 -13.49 -1.97
N GLU A 406 -6.50 -14.33 -1.72
CA GLU A 406 -6.68 -15.78 -1.67
C GLU A 406 -6.84 -16.31 -0.22
N VAL A 407 -6.49 -15.51 0.80
CA VAL A 407 -6.60 -15.88 2.22
C VAL A 407 -7.55 -14.91 2.94
N PRO A 408 -8.83 -15.28 3.11
CA PRO A 408 -9.85 -14.39 3.68
C PRO A 408 -9.48 -13.82 5.05
N GLU A 409 -8.82 -14.60 5.90
CA GLU A 409 -8.39 -14.19 7.24
C GLU A 409 -7.37 -13.03 7.18
N VAL A 410 -6.46 -13.05 6.21
CA VAL A 410 -5.49 -11.97 5.99
C VAL A 410 -6.19 -10.76 5.38
N GLY A 411 -7.05 -10.98 4.37
CA GLY A 411 -7.83 -9.92 3.74
C GLY A 411 -8.68 -9.15 4.74
N GLU A 412 -9.46 -9.86 5.56
CA GLU A 412 -10.34 -9.29 6.59
C GLU A 412 -9.54 -8.54 7.67
N ALA A 413 -8.44 -9.15 8.17
CA ALA A 413 -7.61 -8.54 9.20
C ALA A 413 -7.00 -7.22 8.71
N LEU A 414 -6.45 -7.18 7.50
CA LEU A 414 -5.86 -5.98 6.92
C LEU A 414 -6.92 -4.92 6.59
N SER A 415 -8.03 -5.31 6.00
CA SER A 415 -9.11 -4.38 5.63
C SER A 415 -9.74 -3.72 6.85
N SER A 416 -10.04 -4.51 7.88
CA SER A 416 -10.59 -4.01 9.15
C SER A 416 -9.59 -3.14 9.91
N TRP A 417 -8.30 -3.46 9.84
CA TRP A 417 -7.26 -2.64 10.46
C TRP A 417 -7.11 -1.29 9.75
N LEU A 418 -7.10 -1.27 8.41
CA LEU A 418 -7.06 -0.01 7.66
C LEU A 418 -8.26 0.88 8.00
N GLU A 419 -9.47 0.31 8.12
CA GLU A 419 -10.67 1.04 8.53
C GLU A 419 -10.46 1.73 9.90
N ARG A 420 -9.89 1.02 10.89
CA ARG A 420 -9.58 1.58 12.22
C ARG A 420 -8.50 2.66 12.17
N LEU A 421 -7.43 2.43 11.42
CA LEU A 421 -6.34 3.40 11.26
C LEU A 421 -6.83 4.72 10.66
N LEU A 422 -7.72 4.64 9.67
CA LEU A 422 -8.32 5.82 9.03
C LEU A 422 -9.31 6.53 9.97
N ALA A 423 -10.18 5.78 10.66
CA ALA A 423 -11.15 6.34 11.60
C ALA A 423 -10.49 7.07 12.77
N THR A 424 -9.34 6.58 13.22
CA THR A 424 -8.55 7.21 14.31
C THR A 424 -7.53 8.23 13.79
N ARG A 425 -7.41 8.41 12.46
CA ARG A 425 -6.37 9.22 11.81
C ARG A 425 -4.94 8.83 12.18
N ALA A 426 -4.74 7.59 12.59
CA ALA A 426 -3.42 7.02 12.84
C ALA A 426 -2.64 6.79 11.53
N LEU A 427 -3.36 6.66 10.41
CA LEU A 427 -2.80 6.64 9.06
C LEU A 427 -3.43 7.76 8.24
N VAL A 428 -2.57 8.53 7.56
CA VAL A 428 -2.98 9.64 6.68
C VAL A 428 -2.86 9.20 5.23
N PRO A 429 -3.90 9.43 4.41
CA PRO A 429 -3.86 9.10 2.99
C PRO A 429 -2.71 9.80 2.24
N PRO A 430 -2.13 9.17 1.22
CA PRO A 430 -1.20 9.81 0.31
C PRO A 430 -1.79 11.07 -0.34
N ARG A 431 -0.94 12.06 -0.61
CA ARG A 431 -1.36 13.29 -1.28
C ARG A 431 -1.95 13.00 -2.66
N ILE A 432 -3.08 13.60 -2.98
CA ILE A 432 -3.61 13.69 -4.35
C ILE A 432 -2.82 14.77 -5.09
N ILE A 433 -2.15 14.40 -6.18
CA ILE A 433 -1.38 15.33 -7.03
C ILE A 433 -2.32 16.04 -7.98
N ASP A 434 -3.19 15.27 -8.63
CA ASP A 434 -4.15 15.78 -9.59
C ASP A 434 -5.27 14.77 -9.81
N VAL A 435 -6.34 15.19 -10.49
CA VAL A 435 -7.53 14.40 -10.81
C VAL A 435 -7.86 14.59 -12.29
N GLU A 436 -8.00 13.48 -13.03
CA GLU A 436 -8.54 13.45 -14.38
C GLU A 436 -10.05 13.14 -14.31
N ASP A 437 -10.84 13.62 -15.25
CA ASP A 437 -12.27 13.42 -15.29
C ASP A 437 -12.66 12.37 -16.34
N GLY A 438 -13.44 11.37 -15.93
CA GLY A 438 -13.97 10.31 -16.78
C GLY A 438 -12.99 9.19 -17.13
N LEU A 439 -13.53 7.97 -17.24
CA LEU A 439 -12.78 6.74 -17.53
C LEU A 439 -11.92 6.85 -18.81
N HIS A 440 -12.37 7.62 -19.80
CA HIS A 440 -11.63 7.86 -21.05
C HIS A 440 -10.30 8.59 -20.86
N ASN A 441 -10.09 9.29 -19.76
CA ASN A 441 -8.86 10.00 -19.45
C ASN A 441 -7.80 9.15 -18.69
N VAL A 442 -8.08 7.88 -18.43
CA VAL A 442 -7.09 6.97 -17.81
C VAL A 442 -5.80 6.95 -18.63
N ASN A 443 -5.86 6.77 -19.96
CA ASN A 443 -4.66 6.78 -20.82
C ASN A 443 -3.85 8.07 -20.69
N LYS A 444 -4.52 9.22 -20.63
CA LYS A 444 -3.86 10.52 -20.41
C LYS A 444 -3.13 10.54 -19.07
N GLY A 445 -3.79 10.06 -18.01
CA GLY A 445 -3.17 9.94 -16.69
C GLY A 445 -1.94 9.02 -16.69
N LEU A 446 -2.04 7.86 -17.35
CA LEU A 446 -0.92 6.91 -17.48
C LEU A 446 0.25 7.49 -18.28
N ASP A 447 -0.03 8.28 -19.33
CA ASP A 447 1.02 8.96 -20.11
C ASP A 447 1.75 10.01 -19.28
N ARG A 448 1.06 10.74 -18.42
CA ARG A 448 1.68 11.65 -17.44
C ARG A 448 2.59 10.91 -16.48
N MET A 449 2.18 9.73 -16.01
CA MET A 449 3.00 8.88 -15.15
C MET A 449 4.25 8.36 -15.88
N ARG A 450 4.14 7.92 -17.16
CA ARG A 450 5.28 7.51 -18.01
C ARG A 450 6.33 8.59 -18.16
N LYS A 451 5.88 9.84 -18.29
CA LYS A 451 6.74 11.03 -18.40
C LYS A 451 7.35 11.48 -17.07
N GLY A 452 7.01 10.82 -15.95
CA GLY A 452 7.51 11.21 -14.62
C GLY A 452 6.91 12.49 -14.05
N GLU A 453 5.78 12.98 -14.60
CA GLU A 453 5.09 14.18 -14.13
C GLU A 453 4.44 13.96 -12.75
N ILE A 454 4.14 12.71 -12.41
CA ILE A 454 3.47 12.35 -11.16
C ILE A 454 4.51 11.81 -10.17
N SER A 455 4.79 12.56 -9.13
CA SER A 455 5.78 12.20 -8.11
C SER A 455 5.36 12.69 -6.72
N GLY A 456 5.57 11.87 -5.70
CA GLY A 456 5.30 12.24 -4.30
C GLY A 456 3.82 12.23 -3.92
N GLY A 457 2.99 11.50 -4.64
CA GLY A 457 1.56 11.34 -4.38
C GLY A 457 0.87 10.52 -5.46
N LYS A 458 -0.45 10.63 -5.53
CA LYS A 458 -1.34 9.82 -6.36
C LYS A 458 -2.05 10.66 -7.43
N LEU A 459 -2.21 10.11 -8.62
CA LEU A 459 -3.10 10.62 -9.66
C LEU A 459 -4.39 9.82 -9.61
N LEU A 460 -5.51 10.51 -9.65
CA LEU A 460 -6.85 9.93 -9.61
C LEU A 460 -7.59 10.14 -10.93
N VAL A 461 -8.62 9.32 -11.15
CA VAL A 461 -9.61 9.50 -12.19
C VAL A 461 -10.99 9.45 -11.55
N GLU A 462 -11.77 10.52 -11.64
CA GLU A 462 -13.16 10.57 -11.21
C GLU A 462 -14.08 10.10 -12.33
N LEU A 463 -15.06 9.25 -12.01
CA LEU A 463 -15.92 8.61 -13.02
C LEU A 463 -17.24 9.36 -13.28
N GLY A 464 -17.52 10.42 -12.53
CA GLY A 464 -18.79 11.09 -12.53
C GLY A 464 -19.90 10.28 -11.81
N GLU A 465 -21.03 10.93 -11.52
CA GLU A 465 -22.19 10.27 -10.90
C GLU A 465 -23.00 9.44 -11.90
#